data_6c6ae809bacc09ec7248e5e503245b16
#
_entry.id   6c6ae809bacc09ec7248e5e503245b16
#
_cell.length_a   1.000
_cell.length_b   1.000
_cell.length_c   1.000
_cell.angle_alpha   90.00
_cell.angle_beta   90.00
_cell.angle_gamma   90.00
#
_symmetry.space_group_name_H-M   'P 1'
#
loop_
_entity.id
_entity.type
_entity.pdbx_description
1 polymer ?
#
loop_
_entity_poly.entity_id
_entity_poly.type
_entity_poly.pdbx_seq_one_letter_code
_entity_poly.pdbx_strand_id
1 'polypeptide(L)'
;GALISMINNPSYSRFREEAKVVRQIPFASVNKYMLTAIETKEGYEVLSKGAPEVILNQSAYELVNGQKRVLSSARIKAISDSIKTYQSQAMRVIAFAYLETPSKDLVMNTDRWNQKLIFYGFVGITDPLRAGVKESIESARAARIETKILTGDNINTAVAIGNELGIITKDKRVVEASYIDSLSDAELRKEIKDIAIVARSMPNTKMRIVSALQKNGEVVAVTGDGINDAPALTKADVGIAMGIAGTEVSRNAADIILTDDSFNTIVEAIKWGRG
;
A
#
# COMPACT_ATOMS: atom_id res chain seq x y z
N GLY A 1 3.92 5.54 12.68
CA GLY A 1 3.44 5.43 11.31
C GLY A 1 3.05 6.78 10.72
N ALA A 2 2.78 6.85 9.40
CA ALA A 2 2.56 8.07 8.62
C ALA A 2 1.59 9.10 9.23
N LEU A 3 0.47 8.64 9.83
CA LEU A 3 -0.48 9.54 10.48
C LEU A 3 0.10 10.26 11.71
N ILE A 4 0.94 9.58 12.49
CA ILE A 4 1.59 10.17 13.67
C ILE A 4 2.64 11.19 13.22
N SER A 5 3.40 10.89 12.17
CA SER A 5 4.38 11.82 11.59
C SER A 5 3.72 13.08 11.04
N MET A 6 2.53 12.95 10.44
CA MET A 6 1.76 14.09 9.91
C MET A 6 1.33 15.07 11.02
N ILE A 7 0.99 14.57 12.20
CA ILE A 7 0.52 15.40 13.33
C ILE A 7 1.67 16.22 13.90
N ASN A 8 2.90 15.69 13.86
CA ASN A 8 4.13 16.31 14.41
C ASN A 8 3.91 17.04 15.76
N ASN A 9 3.06 16.48 16.62
CA ASN A 9 2.66 17.08 17.87
C ASN A 9 3.33 16.36 19.05
N PRO A 10 4.24 17.00 19.78
CA PRO A 10 4.90 16.40 20.94
C PRO A 10 3.94 15.99 22.06
N SER A 11 2.74 16.60 22.09
CA SER A 11 1.70 16.28 23.08
C SER A 11 0.90 15.01 22.76
N TYR A 12 1.14 14.33 21.61
CA TYR A 12 0.37 13.14 21.22
C TYR A 12 0.46 12.00 22.24
N SER A 13 1.68 11.70 22.73
CA SER A 13 1.89 10.64 23.73
C SER A 13 1.14 10.96 25.02
N ARG A 14 1.26 12.20 25.49
CA ARG A 14 0.55 12.68 26.68
C ARG A 14 -0.96 12.61 26.53
N PHE A 15 -1.50 13.06 25.40
CA PHE A 15 -2.94 12.97 25.13
C PHE A 15 -3.42 11.53 25.15
N ARG A 16 -2.65 10.61 24.59
CA ARG A 16 -2.99 9.18 24.58
C ARG A 16 -2.95 8.54 25.97
N GLU A 17 -2.02 8.95 26.82
CA GLU A 17 -1.90 8.46 28.20
C GLU A 17 -3.03 9.01 29.10
N GLU A 18 -3.42 10.26 28.90
CA GLU A 18 -4.48 10.93 29.65
C GLU A 18 -5.90 10.54 29.19
N ALA A 19 -6.05 10.03 27.96
CA ALA A 19 -7.35 9.66 27.40
C ALA A 19 -7.96 8.44 28.12
N LYS A 20 -9.10 8.62 28.75
CA LYS A 20 -9.85 7.54 29.39
C LYS A 20 -10.66 6.77 28.35
N VAL A 21 -10.06 5.74 27.77
CA VAL A 21 -10.71 4.87 26.81
C VAL A 21 -11.76 4.01 27.50
N VAL A 22 -13.03 4.14 27.09
CA VAL A 22 -14.16 3.36 27.62
C VAL A 22 -14.55 2.21 26.73
N ARG A 23 -14.23 2.31 25.42
CA ARG A 23 -14.47 1.24 24.45
C ARG A 23 -13.52 1.36 23.26
N GLN A 24 -13.13 0.23 22.72
CA GLN A 24 -12.37 0.17 21.48
C GLN A 24 -12.85 -1.00 20.61
N ILE A 25 -13.05 -0.74 19.31
CA ILE A 25 -13.23 -1.74 18.28
C ILE A 25 -11.98 -1.68 17.40
N PRO A 26 -11.11 -2.69 17.43
CA PRO A 26 -9.93 -2.73 16.60
C PRO A 26 -10.32 -2.84 15.13
N PHE A 27 -9.41 -2.47 14.23
CA PHE A 27 -9.61 -2.64 12.80
C PHE A 27 -9.79 -4.12 12.47
N ALA A 28 -10.84 -4.42 11.71
CA ALA A 28 -11.07 -5.73 11.12
C ALA A 28 -11.35 -5.57 9.62
N SER A 29 -10.80 -6.47 8.81
CA SER A 29 -10.97 -6.43 7.34
C SER A 29 -12.43 -6.55 6.91
N VAL A 30 -13.27 -7.21 7.71
CA VAL A 30 -14.72 -7.32 7.48
C VAL A 30 -15.41 -5.98 7.68
N ASN A 31 -15.08 -5.26 8.76
CA ASN A 31 -15.70 -3.98 9.11
C ASN A 31 -15.08 -2.80 8.37
N LYS A 32 -13.80 -2.90 8.01
CA LYS A 32 -13.01 -1.85 7.34
C LYS A 32 -12.90 -0.53 8.10
N TYR A 33 -13.19 -0.51 9.39
CA TYR A 33 -13.01 0.65 10.26
C TYR A 33 -12.48 0.24 11.64
N MET A 34 -11.97 1.21 12.34
CA MET A 34 -11.58 1.15 13.75
C MET A 34 -12.30 2.25 14.49
N LEU A 35 -12.62 2.00 15.75
CA LEU A 35 -13.31 2.97 16.58
C LEU A 35 -12.72 2.96 17.99
N THR A 36 -12.65 4.17 18.57
CA THR A 36 -12.25 4.39 19.96
C THR A 36 -13.21 5.38 20.61
N ALA A 37 -13.81 5.01 21.72
CA ALA A 37 -14.61 5.90 22.53
C ALA A 37 -13.86 6.28 23.81
N ILE A 38 -13.80 7.57 24.08
CA ILE A 38 -13.15 8.16 25.25
C ILE A 38 -14.16 8.93 26.08
N GLU A 39 -13.95 8.93 27.41
CA GLU A 39 -14.70 9.76 28.33
C GLU A 39 -14.11 11.18 28.36
N THR A 40 -14.97 12.18 28.29
CA THR A 40 -14.60 13.60 28.34
C THR A 40 -15.33 14.27 29.50
N LYS A 41 -15.04 15.55 29.76
CA LYS A 41 -15.75 16.33 30.79
C LYS A 41 -17.24 16.53 30.49
N GLU A 42 -17.62 16.49 29.21
CA GLU A 42 -18.98 16.76 28.71
C GLU A 42 -19.76 15.48 28.35
N GLY A 43 -19.16 14.31 28.57
CA GLY A 43 -19.74 13.02 28.24
C GLY A 43 -18.74 12.09 27.55
N TYR A 44 -18.99 11.74 26.32
CA TYR A 44 -18.17 10.79 25.55
C TYR A 44 -17.91 11.32 24.14
N GLU A 45 -16.71 11.05 23.65
CA GLU A 45 -16.34 11.26 22.27
C GLU A 45 -16.00 9.92 21.61
N VAL A 46 -16.63 9.65 20.48
CA VAL A 46 -16.40 8.45 19.67
C VAL A 46 -15.60 8.86 18.44
N LEU A 47 -14.41 8.33 18.31
CA LEU A 47 -13.50 8.59 17.19
C LEU A 47 -13.48 7.38 16.26
N SER A 48 -13.78 7.59 14.99
CA SER A 48 -13.79 6.54 13.97
C SER A 48 -12.84 6.86 12.83
N LYS A 49 -12.10 5.85 12.36
CA LYS A 49 -11.27 5.93 11.15
C LYS A 49 -11.37 4.64 10.35
N GLY A 50 -11.32 4.75 9.02
CA GLY A 50 -11.42 3.55 8.19
C GLY A 50 -11.51 3.85 6.71
N ALA A 51 -12.03 2.87 5.98
CA ALA A 51 -12.30 2.98 4.55
C ALA A 51 -13.30 4.12 4.29
N PRO A 52 -13.00 5.02 3.35
CA PRO A 52 -13.80 6.23 3.14
C PRO A 52 -15.28 5.95 2.88
N GLU A 53 -15.58 4.93 2.10
CA GLU A 53 -16.95 4.53 1.79
C GLU A 53 -17.74 4.09 3.03
N VAL A 54 -17.06 3.44 4.00
CA VAL A 54 -17.68 2.99 5.24
C VAL A 54 -17.93 4.18 6.17
N ILE A 55 -16.93 5.02 6.34
CA ILE A 55 -17.03 6.21 7.22
C ILE A 55 -18.09 7.19 6.70
N LEU A 56 -18.15 7.45 5.38
CA LEU A 56 -19.18 8.29 4.77
C LEU A 56 -20.59 7.73 4.98
N ASN A 57 -20.78 6.42 4.81
CA ASN A 57 -22.08 5.78 5.03
C ASN A 57 -22.54 5.83 6.50
N GLN A 58 -21.62 5.92 7.45
CA GLN A 58 -21.92 6.04 8.88
C GLN A 58 -22.14 7.49 9.31
N SER A 59 -21.90 8.46 8.43
CA SER A 59 -21.96 9.89 8.73
C SER A 59 -23.26 10.53 8.23
N ALA A 60 -23.92 11.31 9.10
CA ALA A 60 -25.07 12.13 8.73
C ALA A 60 -24.70 13.61 8.59
N TYR A 61 -23.56 13.99 9.11
CA TYR A 61 -23.10 15.38 9.18
C TYR A 61 -21.66 15.47 8.70
N GLU A 62 -21.22 16.67 8.32
CA GLU A 62 -19.82 17.03 8.10
C GLU A 62 -19.45 18.25 8.95
N LEU A 63 -18.16 18.38 9.27
CA LEU A 63 -17.60 19.55 9.93
C LEU A 63 -17.02 20.49 8.86
N VAL A 64 -17.58 21.70 8.72
CA VAL A 64 -17.11 22.71 7.77
C VAL A 64 -16.83 24.01 8.55
N ASN A 65 -15.58 24.44 8.57
CA ASN A 65 -15.13 25.63 9.30
C ASN A 65 -15.59 25.64 10.77
N GLY A 66 -15.48 24.51 11.45
CA GLY A 66 -15.90 24.35 12.84
C GLY A 66 -17.42 24.22 13.06
N GLN A 67 -18.22 24.22 12.00
CA GLN A 67 -19.68 24.10 12.09
C GLN A 67 -20.16 22.74 11.59
N LYS A 68 -21.01 22.10 12.38
CA LYS A 68 -21.71 20.88 12.00
C LYS A 68 -22.80 21.19 10.97
N ARG A 69 -22.74 20.54 9.79
CA ARG A 69 -23.73 20.67 8.72
C ARG A 69 -24.24 19.31 8.30
N VAL A 70 -25.46 19.25 7.80
CA VAL A 70 -26.03 18.01 7.24
C VAL A 70 -25.23 17.60 6.00
N LEU A 71 -24.83 16.34 5.95
CA LEU A 71 -24.10 15.76 4.85
C LEU A 71 -25.09 15.37 3.73
N SER A 72 -25.31 16.28 2.79
CA SER A 72 -26.23 16.08 1.66
C SER A 72 -25.67 15.05 0.65
N SER A 73 -26.57 14.45 -0.15
CA SER A 73 -26.18 13.52 -1.22
C SER A 73 -25.23 14.15 -2.23
N ALA A 74 -25.43 15.43 -2.56
CA ALA A 74 -24.52 16.18 -3.44
C ALA A 74 -23.12 16.30 -2.82
N ARG A 75 -23.06 16.53 -1.51
CA ARG A 75 -21.80 16.64 -0.78
C ARG A 75 -21.07 15.30 -0.66
N ILE A 76 -21.81 14.23 -0.36
CA ILE A 76 -21.26 12.85 -0.37
C ILE A 76 -20.64 12.54 -1.72
N LYS A 77 -21.32 12.87 -2.83
CA LYS A 77 -20.80 12.68 -4.18
C LYS A 77 -19.50 13.46 -4.39
N ALA A 78 -19.46 14.74 -4.05
CA ALA A 78 -18.27 15.58 -4.21
C ALA A 78 -17.07 15.04 -3.41
N ILE A 79 -17.29 14.60 -2.15
CA ILE A 79 -16.24 13.98 -1.32
C ILE A 79 -15.78 12.66 -1.94
N SER A 80 -16.71 11.82 -2.40
CA SER A 80 -16.40 10.53 -3.04
C SER A 80 -15.58 10.72 -4.32
N ASP A 81 -15.89 11.71 -5.13
CA ASP A 81 -15.15 12.01 -6.36
C ASP A 81 -13.73 12.53 -6.03
N SER A 82 -13.58 13.37 -4.99
CA SER A 82 -12.26 13.75 -4.48
C SER A 82 -11.46 12.53 -4.01
N ILE A 83 -12.07 11.63 -3.22
CA ILE A 83 -11.41 10.41 -2.76
C ILE A 83 -10.93 9.55 -3.94
N LYS A 84 -11.75 9.37 -4.98
CA LYS A 84 -11.37 8.65 -6.20
C LYS A 84 -10.16 9.29 -6.89
N THR A 85 -10.08 10.61 -6.90
CA THR A 85 -8.92 11.33 -7.45
C THR A 85 -7.64 10.96 -6.71
N TYR A 86 -7.64 10.96 -5.37
CA TYR A 86 -6.49 10.53 -4.58
C TYR A 86 -6.17 9.05 -4.79
N GLN A 87 -7.18 8.19 -4.86
CA GLN A 87 -6.99 6.76 -5.13
C GLN A 87 -6.42 6.49 -6.52
N SER A 88 -6.80 7.28 -7.54
CA SER A 88 -6.22 7.16 -8.90
C SER A 88 -4.75 7.57 -8.97
N GLN A 89 -4.27 8.34 -7.99
CA GLN A 89 -2.86 8.68 -7.79
C GLN A 89 -2.13 7.66 -6.90
N ALA A 90 -2.67 6.45 -6.76
CA ALA A 90 -2.13 5.37 -5.93
C ALA A 90 -2.07 5.67 -4.42
N MET A 91 -2.78 6.69 -3.94
CA MET A 91 -2.80 7.00 -2.52
C MET A 91 -3.76 6.07 -1.77
N ARG A 92 -3.33 5.56 -0.64
CA ARG A 92 -4.21 4.91 0.32
C ARG A 92 -5.00 5.97 1.08
N VAL A 93 -6.31 6.01 0.88
CA VAL A 93 -7.15 7.01 1.54
C VAL A 93 -7.76 6.45 2.82
N ILE A 94 -7.65 7.20 3.91
CA ILE A 94 -8.29 6.92 5.21
C ILE A 94 -9.16 8.11 5.57
N ALA A 95 -10.43 7.84 5.88
CA ALA A 95 -11.37 8.84 6.35
C ALA A 95 -11.52 8.79 7.89
N PHE A 96 -11.97 9.91 8.44
CA PHE A 96 -12.16 10.15 9.85
C PHE A 96 -13.55 10.74 10.10
N ALA A 97 -14.18 10.29 11.17
CA ALA A 97 -15.42 10.84 11.68
C ALA A 97 -15.44 10.76 13.20
N TYR A 98 -16.31 11.54 13.81
CA TYR A 98 -16.48 11.54 15.26
C TYR A 98 -17.94 11.74 15.65
N LEU A 99 -18.24 11.48 16.93
CA LEU A 99 -19.53 11.73 17.54
C LEU A 99 -19.31 12.15 18.99
N GLU A 100 -19.89 13.26 19.38
CA GLU A 100 -19.98 13.68 20.79
C GLU A 100 -21.36 13.30 21.34
N THR A 101 -21.41 12.71 22.51
CA THR A 101 -22.66 12.28 23.13
C THR A 101 -22.55 12.19 24.65
N PRO A 102 -23.58 12.62 25.41
CA PRO A 102 -23.65 12.35 26.84
C PRO A 102 -24.08 10.91 27.17
N SER A 103 -24.56 10.15 26.18
CA SER A 103 -25.15 8.82 26.39
C SER A 103 -24.11 7.72 26.37
N LYS A 104 -23.86 7.10 27.53
CA LYS A 104 -23.04 5.90 27.68
C LYS A 104 -23.63 4.70 26.93
N ASP A 105 -24.96 4.57 26.93
CA ASP A 105 -25.65 3.49 26.21
C ASP A 105 -25.38 3.56 24.70
N LEU A 106 -25.39 4.77 24.12
CA LEU A 106 -25.03 4.98 22.73
C LEU A 106 -23.58 4.53 22.44
N VAL A 107 -22.64 4.82 23.34
CA VAL A 107 -21.23 4.42 23.21
C VAL A 107 -21.07 2.90 23.28
N MET A 108 -21.87 2.23 24.08
CA MET A 108 -21.77 0.77 24.28
C MET A 108 -22.51 -0.04 23.21
N ASN A 109 -23.40 0.57 22.43
CA ASN A 109 -24.22 -0.10 21.44
C ASN A 109 -23.88 0.37 20.01
N THR A 110 -23.05 -0.41 19.30
CA THR A 110 -22.52 -0.07 17.98
C THR A 110 -23.59 0.06 16.89
N ASP A 111 -24.68 -0.68 16.99
CA ASP A 111 -25.74 -0.66 15.97
C ASP A 111 -26.48 0.69 15.91
N ARG A 112 -26.35 1.48 16.98
CA ARG A 112 -26.97 2.80 17.08
C ARG A 112 -26.14 3.95 16.53
N TRP A 113 -24.92 3.72 16.06
CA TRP A 113 -24.06 4.79 15.52
C TRP A 113 -24.23 5.02 14.05
N ASN A 114 -24.81 4.05 13.36
CA ASN A 114 -25.04 4.15 11.94
C ASN A 114 -25.79 5.44 11.62
N GLN A 115 -25.24 6.24 10.69
CA GLN A 115 -25.78 7.55 10.29
C GLN A 115 -25.85 8.62 11.40
N LYS A 116 -24.96 8.60 12.39
CA LYS A 116 -24.86 9.62 13.45
C LYS A 116 -23.52 10.32 13.49
N LEU A 117 -22.51 9.78 12.84
CA LEU A 117 -21.16 10.36 12.86
C LEU A 117 -21.12 11.71 12.12
N ILE A 118 -20.21 12.55 12.55
CA ILE A 118 -19.82 13.78 11.90
C ILE A 118 -18.55 13.49 11.10
N PHE A 119 -18.64 13.53 9.78
CA PHE A 119 -17.49 13.38 8.91
C PHE A 119 -16.52 14.53 9.13
N TYR A 120 -15.29 14.20 9.51
CA TYR A 120 -14.26 15.18 9.80
C TYR A 120 -13.40 15.50 8.57
N GLY A 121 -13.10 14.46 7.76
CA GLY A 121 -12.27 14.59 6.60
C GLY A 121 -11.62 13.27 6.21
N PHE A 122 -10.68 13.33 5.27
CA PHE A 122 -9.86 12.21 4.86
C PHE A 122 -8.43 12.65 4.57
N VAL A 123 -7.51 11.69 4.59
CA VAL A 123 -6.11 11.89 4.17
C VAL A 123 -5.74 10.86 3.13
N GLY A 124 -4.97 11.29 2.13
CA GLY A 124 -4.27 10.41 1.21
C GLY A 124 -2.88 10.10 1.76
N ILE A 125 -2.53 8.83 1.85
CA ILE A 125 -1.22 8.35 2.26
C ILE A 125 -0.58 7.74 1.03
N THR A 126 0.56 8.27 0.64
CA THR A 126 1.41 7.69 -0.40
C THR A 126 2.71 7.22 0.24
N ASP A 127 3.25 6.14 -0.29
CA ASP A 127 4.62 5.72 -0.01
C ASP A 127 5.47 6.21 -1.17
N PRO A 128 6.24 7.29 -1.00
CA PRO A 128 7.00 7.86 -2.09
C PRO A 128 8.10 6.88 -2.53
N LEU A 129 8.43 6.93 -3.81
CA LEU A 129 9.60 6.22 -4.31
C LEU A 129 10.85 6.66 -3.54
N ARG A 130 11.72 5.71 -3.23
CA ARG A 130 13.01 6.03 -2.62
C ARG A 130 13.84 6.87 -3.60
N ALA A 131 14.59 7.81 -3.07
CA ALA A 131 15.46 8.67 -3.88
C ALA A 131 16.45 7.82 -4.71
N GLY A 132 16.68 8.21 -5.96
CA GLY A 132 17.63 7.55 -6.84
C GLY A 132 17.14 6.28 -7.54
N VAL A 133 15.94 5.77 -7.24
CA VAL A 133 15.44 4.52 -7.87
C VAL A 133 15.17 4.71 -9.35
N LYS A 134 14.62 5.86 -9.76
CA LYS A 134 14.35 6.15 -11.17
C LYS A 134 15.64 6.18 -11.98
N GLU A 135 16.64 6.90 -11.50
CA GLU A 135 17.97 7.00 -12.11
C GLU A 135 18.66 5.64 -12.17
N SER A 136 18.48 4.80 -11.15
CA SER A 136 19.02 3.44 -11.11
C SER A 136 18.36 2.55 -12.17
N ILE A 137 17.04 2.67 -12.37
CA ILE A 137 16.32 1.93 -13.44
C ILE A 137 16.77 2.40 -14.82
N GLU A 138 16.97 3.70 -15.02
CA GLU A 138 17.53 4.23 -16.28
C GLU A 138 18.94 3.71 -16.53
N SER A 139 19.77 3.66 -15.49
CA SER A 139 21.14 3.08 -15.55
C SER A 139 21.11 1.59 -15.86
N ALA A 140 20.19 0.84 -15.25
CA ALA A 140 19.99 -0.58 -15.54
C ALA A 140 19.59 -0.79 -17.02
N ARG A 141 18.65 0.01 -17.52
CA ARG A 141 18.22 -0.02 -18.93
C ARG A 141 19.38 0.28 -19.89
N ALA A 142 20.18 1.30 -19.59
CA ALA A 142 21.38 1.62 -20.38
C ALA A 142 22.38 0.46 -20.41
N ALA A 143 22.47 -0.31 -19.33
CA ALA A 143 23.25 -1.53 -19.23
C ALA A 143 22.56 -2.78 -19.84
N ARG A 144 21.43 -2.62 -20.56
CA ARG A 144 20.60 -3.70 -21.12
C ARG A 144 20.06 -4.68 -20.08
N ILE A 145 19.76 -4.18 -18.90
CA ILE A 145 19.08 -4.94 -17.82
C ILE A 145 17.63 -4.53 -17.84
N GLU A 146 16.74 -5.46 -18.07
CA GLU A 146 15.30 -5.22 -18.02
C GLU A 146 14.79 -5.36 -16.58
N THR A 147 14.15 -4.32 -16.07
CA THR A 147 13.52 -4.33 -14.75
C THR A 147 12.04 -4.66 -14.86
N LYS A 148 11.57 -5.64 -14.07
CA LYS A 148 10.16 -6.01 -13.93
C LYS A 148 9.72 -5.84 -12.48
N ILE A 149 8.49 -5.39 -12.27
CA ILE A 149 7.92 -5.24 -10.92
C ILE A 149 6.87 -6.32 -10.68
N LEU A 150 7.04 -7.11 -9.62
CA LEU A 150 6.09 -8.11 -9.16
C LEU A 150 5.59 -7.73 -7.78
N THR A 151 4.41 -7.09 -7.72
CA THR A 151 3.87 -6.51 -6.48
C THR A 151 2.56 -7.17 -6.03
N GLY A 152 2.33 -7.22 -4.72
CA GLY A 152 1.04 -7.58 -4.13
C GLY A 152 -0.02 -6.46 -4.21
N ASP A 153 0.37 -5.24 -4.59
CA ASP A 153 -0.51 -4.09 -4.72
C ASP A 153 -1.54 -4.26 -5.86
N ASN A 154 -2.57 -3.42 -5.83
CA ASN A 154 -3.56 -3.36 -6.90
C ASN A 154 -2.97 -2.76 -8.19
N ILE A 155 -3.66 -3.00 -9.31
CA ILE A 155 -3.18 -2.58 -10.64
C ILE A 155 -3.04 -1.05 -10.78
N ASN A 156 -3.91 -0.26 -10.16
CA ASN A 156 -3.85 1.21 -10.25
C ASN A 156 -2.58 1.76 -9.57
N THR A 157 -2.24 1.24 -8.39
CA THR A 157 -0.99 1.55 -7.68
C THR A 157 0.22 1.14 -8.53
N ALA A 158 0.20 -0.06 -9.08
CA ALA A 158 1.26 -0.59 -9.92
C ALA A 158 1.48 0.25 -11.19
N VAL A 159 0.40 0.70 -11.84
CA VAL A 159 0.45 1.60 -13.01
C VAL A 159 1.03 2.95 -12.63
N ALA A 160 0.60 3.56 -11.52
CA ALA A 160 1.11 4.85 -11.08
C ALA A 160 2.62 4.80 -10.82
N ILE A 161 3.10 3.79 -10.08
CA ILE A 161 4.52 3.56 -9.81
C ILE A 161 5.28 3.31 -11.12
N GLY A 162 4.75 2.48 -12.00
CA GLY A 162 5.40 2.16 -13.28
C GLY A 162 5.53 3.34 -14.22
N ASN A 163 4.56 4.26 -14.22
CA ASN A 163 4.64 5.51 -14.97
C ASN A 163 5.70 6.46 -14.38
N GLU A 164 5.72 6.61 -13.06
CA GLU A 164 6.69 7.45 -12.36
C GLU A 164 8.13 6.97 -12.59
N LEU A 165 8.35 5.65 -12.57
CA LEU A 165 9.64 5.01 -12.84
C LEU A 165 10.00 4.93 -14.34
N GLY A 166 9.06 5.23 -15.23
CA GLY A 166 9.28 5.11 -16.68
C GLY A 166 9.47 3.67 -17.18
N ILE A 167 8.96 2.67 -16.42
CA ILE A 167 9.03 1.25 -16.81
C ILE A 167 7.96 0.90 -17.83
N ILE A 168 6.80 1.57 -17.76
CA ILE A 168 5.71 1.37 -18.71
C ILE A 168 6.03 2.13 -20.00
N THR A 169 6.17 1.40 -21.10
CA THR A 169 6.38 1.95 -22.46
C THR A 169 5.27 1.45 -23.39
N LYS A 170 5.26 1.92 -24.64
CA LYS A 170 4.25 1.49 -25.62
C LYS A 170 4.21 -0.02 -25.83
N ASP A 171 5.35 -0.68 -25.66
CA ASP A 171 5.53 -2.12 -25.92
C ASP A 171 5.49 -2.94 -24.61
N LYS A 172 5.22 -2.31 -23.47
CA LYS A 172 5.24 -2.95 -22.15
C LYS A 172 3.90 -2.82 -21.45
N ARG A 173 3.36 -3.94 -20.96
CA ARG A 173 2.04 -4.03 -20.33
C ARG A 173 2.14 -4.17 -18.83
N VAL A 174 1.08 -3.72 -18.17
CA VAL A 174 0.80 -4.02 -16.77
C VAL A 174 -0.37 -5.01 -16.74
N VAL A 175 -0.21 -6.09 -16.01
CA VAL A 175 -1.24 -7.13 -15.89
C VAL A 175 -1.48 -7.52 -14.44
N GLU A 176 -2.61 -8.15 -14.13
CA GLU A 176 -2.82 -8.80 -12.84
C GLU A 176 -2.29 -10.23 -12.84
N ALA A 177 -1.98 -10.76 -11.65
CA ALA A 177 -1.52 -12.13 -11.48
C ALA A 177 -2.49 -13.16 -12.05
N SER A 178 -3.80 -12.92 -11.96
CA SER A 178 -4.84 -13.77 -12.55
C SER A 178 -4.66 -14.00 -14.05
N TYR A 179 -4.19 -12.99 -14.78
CA TYR A 179 -3.84 -13.13 -16.19
C TYR A 179 -2.65 -14.10 -16.38
N ILE A 180 -1.58 -13.92 -15.61
CA ILE A 180 -0.42 -14.82 -15.64
C ILE A 180 -0.82 -16.26 -15.30
N ASP A 181 -1.69 -16.42 -14.30
CA ASP A 181 -2.13 -17.74 -13.83
C ASP A 181 -3.06 -18.45 -14.83
N SER A 182 -3.73 -17.70 -15.72
CA SER A 182 -4.55 -18.25 -16.81
C SER A 182 -3.73 -18.77 -18.00
N LEU A 183 -2.47 -18.33 -18.15
CA LEU A 183 -1.60 -18.74 -19.25
C LEU A 183 -0.98 -20.11 -18.98
N SER A 184 -0.84 -20.92 -20.03
CA SER A 184 0.07 -22.06 -20.01
C SER A 184 1.54 -21.60 -19.94
N ASP A 185 2.44 -22.46 -19.52
CA ASP A 185 3.88 -22.11 -19.44
C ASP A 185 4.48 -21.74 -20.80
N ALA A 186 3.99 -22.30 -21.89
CA ALA A 186 4.44 -21.97 -23.23
C ALA A 186 3.97 -20.57 -23.67
N GLU A 187 2.73 -20.19 -23.34
CA GLU A 187 2.18 -18.86 -23.58
C GLU A 187 2.89 -17.82 -22.71
N LEU A 188 3.06 -18.09 -21.41
CA LEU A 188 3.78 -17.21 -20.51
C LEU A 188 5.20 -16.91 -20.99
N ARG A 189 5.94 -17.91 -21.48
CA ARG A 189 7.27 -17.71 -22.06
C ARG A 189 7.29 -16.74 -23.24
N LYS A 190 6.24 -16.77 -24.08
CA LYS A 190 6.14 -15.86 -25.22
C LYS A 190 5.81 -14.43 -24.80
N GLU A 191 4.90 -14.27 -23.82
CA GLU A 191 4.34 -12.98 -23.44
C GLU A 191 5.14 -12.23 -22.37
N ILE A 192 5.93 -12.94 -21.54
CA ILE A 192 6.59 -12.34 -20.38
C ILE A 192 7.56 -11.21 -20.75
N LYS A 193 8.13 -11.23 -21.94
CA LYS A 193 8.99 -10.16 -22.46
C LYS A 193 8.27 -8.82 -22.59
N ASP A 194 6.96 -8.84 -22.89
CA ASP A 194 6.16 -7.64 -23.10
C ASP A 194 5.43 -7.17 -21.80
N ILE A 195 5.61 -7.90 -20.70
CA ILE A 195 5.03 -7.57 -19.40
C ILE A 195 6.09 -6.89 -18.53
N ALA A 196 5.81 -5.63 -18.14
CA ALA A 196 6.69 -4.86 -17.26
C ALA A 196 6.32 -5.04 -15.79
N ILE A 197 5.03 -5.10 -15.48
CA ILE A 197 4.55 -5.13 -14.09
C ILE A 197 3.44 -6.18 -13.96
N VAL A 198 3.51 -6.95 -12.87
CA VAL A 198 2.45 -7.88 -12.46
C VAL A 198 1.94 -7.45 -11.09
N ALA A 199 0.69 -7.01 -11.05
CA ALA A 199 -0.03 -6.60 -9.84
C ALA A 199 -0.69 -7.81 -9.17
N ARG A 200 -1.00 -7.73 -7.86
CA ARG A 200 -1.62 -8.82 -7.09
C ARG A 200 -0.84 -10.12 -7.13
N SER A 201 0.49 -10.03 -7.32
CA SER A 201 1.35 -11.19 -7.49
C SER A 201 1.50 -12.00 -6.20
N MET A 202 1.24 -13.29 -6.31
CA MET A 202 1.40 -14.29 -5.25
C MET A 202 2.75 -15.00 -5.39
N PRO A 203 3.27 -15.68 -4.36
CA PRO A 203 4.55 -16.39 -4.42
C PRO A 203 4.68 -17.36 -5.62
N ASN A 204 3.62 -18.13 -5.90
CA ASN A 204 3.62 -19.07 -7.03
C ASN A 204 3.70 -18.34 -8.38
N THR A 205 2.99 -17.22 -8.55
CA THR A 205 3.05 -16.41 -9.76
C THR A 205 4.47 -15.87 -9.97
N LYS A 206 5.14 -15.39 -8.90
CA LYS A 206 6.52 -14.92 -8.96
C LYS A 206 7.47 -16.02 -9.44
N MET A 207 7.38 -17.23 -8.88
CA MET A 207 8.21 -18.39 -9.30
C MET A 207 7.96 -18.80 -10.76
N ARG A 208 6.70 -18.76 -11.23
CA ARG A 208 6.37 -19.06 -12.63
C ARG A 208 7.02 -18.07 -13.59
N ILE A 209 7.00 -16.77 -13.24
CA ILE A 209 7.62 -15.71 -14.03
C ILE A 209 9.14 -15.92 -14.10
N VAL A 210 9.79 -16.15 -12.97
CA VAL A 210 11.23 -16.44 -12.91
C VAL A 210 11.58 -17.65 -13.81
N SER A 211 10.82 -18.75 -13.67
CA SER A 211 11.03 -19.95 -14.50
C SER A 211 10.83 -19.70 -16.00
N ALA A 212 9.85 -18.86 -16.36
CA ALA A 212 9.59 -18.50 -17.77
C ALA A 212 10.75 -17.70 -18.38
N LEU A 213 11.29 -16.73 -17.63
CA LEU A 213 12.45 -15.94 -18.04
C LEU A 213 13.71 -16.82 -18.18
N GLN A 214 14.01 -17.65 -17.19
CA GLN A 214 15.14 -18.60 -17.24
C GLN A 214 15.03 -19.56 -18.44
N LYS A 215 13.84 -20.10 -18.70
CA LYS A 215 13.60 -20.95 -19.88
C LYS A 215 13.72 -20.21 -21.21
N ASN A 216 13.68 -18.88 -21.22
CA ASN A 216 13.97 -18.04 -22.38
C ASN A 216 15.47 -17.71 -22.53
N GLY A 217 16.31 -18.21 -21.64
CA GLY A 217 17.76 -17.99 -21.64
C GLY A 217 18.20 -16.71 -20.93
N GLU A 218 17.29 -16.06 -20.18
CA GLU A 218 17.63 -14.88 -19.41
C GLU A 218 18.27 -15.26 -18.06
N VAL A 219 19.24 -14.47 -17.62
CA VAL A 219 19.79 -14.53 -16.27
C VAL A 219 18.93 -13.64 -15.37
N VAL A 220 18.29 -14.23 -14.38
CA VAL A 220 17.26 -13.57 -13.57
C VAL A 220 17.79 -13.29 -12.16
N ALA A 221 17.87 -12.01 -11.80
CA ALA A 221 18.03 -11.59 -10.42
C ALA A 221 16.65 -11.21 -9.82
N VAL A 222 16.37 -11.65 -8.62
CA VAL A 222 15.15 -11.31 -7.89
C VAL A 222 15.50 -10.56 -6.62
N THR A 223 14.81 -9.46 -6.35
CA THR A 223 14.92 -8.75 -5.08
C THR A 223 13.65 -8.96 -4.25
N GLY A 224 13.80 -9.12 -2.93
CA GLY A 224 12.66 -9.30 -2.04
C GLY A 224 12.98 -8.99 -0.59
N ASP A 225 11.94 -8.64 0.18
CA ASP A 225 12.04 -8.31 1.60
C ASP A 225 11.14 -9.19 2.48
N GLY A 226 10.16 -9.86 1.88
CA GLY A 226 9.12 -10.60 2.59
C GLY A 226 9.24 -12.12 2.51
N ILE A 227 8.49 -12.78 3.38
CA ILE A 227 8.33 -14.25 3.37
C ILE A 227 7.77 -14.72 2.01
N ASN A 228 6.92 -13.92 1.40
CA ASN A 228 6.29 -14.21 0.11
C ASN A 228 7.27 -14.18 -1.07
N ASP A 229 8.46 -13.60 -0.88
CA ASP A 229 9.50 -13.50 -1.91
C ASP A 229 10.49 -14.66 -1.84
N ALA A 230 10.62 -15.32 -0.69
CA ALA A 230 11.61 -16.38 -0.46
C ALA A 230 11.61 -17.49 -1.53
N PRO A 231 10.45 -18.01 -2.00
CA PRO A 231 10.46 -19.01 -3.07
C PRO A 231 11.02 -18.48 -4.40
N ALA A 232 10.77 -17.20 -4.73
CA ALA A 232 11.29 -16.57 -5.94
C ALA A 232 12.78 -16.23 -5.81
N LEU A 233 13.22 -15.80 -4.63
CA LEU A 233 14.66 -15.59 -4.31
C LEU A 233 15.47 -16.86 -4.52
N THR A 234 15.02 -17.97 -3.92
CA THR A 234 15.69 -19.27 -4.07
C THR A 234 15.67 -19.80 -5.52
N LYS A 235 14.63 -19.45 -6.29
CA LYS A 235 14.45 -19.93 -7.67
C LYS A 235 15.27 -19.15 -8.69
N ALA A 236 15.59 -17.90 -8.42
CA ALA A 236 16.35 -17.02 -9.29
C ALA A 236 17.79 -17.53 -9.53
N ASP A 237 18.46 -17.00 -10.55
CA ASP A 237 19.90 -17.24 -10.73
C ASP A 237 20.71 -16.43 -9.70
N VAL A 238 20.15 -15.31 -9.22
CA VAL A 238 20.66 -14.51 -8.10
C VAL A 238 19.52 -14.00 -7.25
N GLY A 239 19.36 -14.52 -6.05
CA GLY A 239 18.44 -14.00 -5.04
C GLY A 239 19.08 -12.88 -4.22
N ILE A 240 18.42 -11.74 -4.08
CA ILE A 240 18.93 -10.57 -3.37
C ILE A 240 17.90 -10.14 -2.30
N ALA A 241 18.26 -10.22 -1.02
CA ALA A 241 17.40 -9.79 0.07
C ALA A 241 17.78 -8.42 0.59
N MET A 242 16.77 -7.68 1.07
CA MET A 242 16.96 -6.44 1.82
C MET A 242 17.50 -6.76 3.22
N GLY A 243 18.55 -6.07 3.64
CA GLY A 243 19.23 -6.33 4.92
C GLY A 243 18.54 -5.65 6.10
N ILE A 244 18.04 -4.44 5.89
CA ILE A 244 17.35 -3.63 6.92
C ILE A 244 15.87 -4.01 6.99
N ALA A 245 15.13 -3.91 5.88
CA ALA A 245 13.70 -4.18 5.81
C ALA A 245 13.37 -5.67 5.68
N GLY A 246 14.33 -6.48 5.21
CA GLY A 246 14.11 -7.91 4.92
C GLY A 246 13.82 -8.74 6.15
N THR A 247 12.92 -9.71 5.99
CA THR A 247 12.68 -10.74 7.01
C THR A 247 13.84 -11.74 7.09
N GLU A 248 13.97 -12.45 8.21
CA GLU A 248 14.96 -13.52 8.34
C GLU A 248 14.79 -14.59 7.27
N VAL A 249 13.54 -14.92 6.92
CA VAL A 249 13.21 -15.90 5.89
C VAL A 249 13.71 -15.45 4.50
N SER A 250 13.52 -14.18 4.13
CA SER A 250 14.02 -13.66 2.85
C SER A 250 15.55 -13.61 2.82
N ARG A 251 16.20 -13.21 3.92
CA ARG A 251 17.67 -13.20 4.02
C ARG A 251 18.28 -14.61 3.90
N ASN A 252 17.65 -15.61 4.53
CA ASN A 252 18.13 -17.00 4.44
C ASN A 252 17.89 -17.65 3.06
N ALA A 253 16.95 -17.11 2.27
CA ALA A 253 16.63 -17.60 0.92
C ALA A 253 17.46 -16.93 -0.17
N ALA A 254 18.24 -15.89 0.14
CA ALA A 254 18.97 -15.09 -0.83
C ALA A 254 20.46 -15.46 -0.89
N ASP A 255 21.07 -15.22 -2.05
CA ASP A 255 22.53 -15.36 -2.27
C ASP A 255 23.28 -14.10 -1.81
N ILE A 256 22.60 -12.93 -1.89
CA ILE A 256 23.18 -11.63 -1.56
C ILE A 256 22.24 -10.88 -0.59
N ILE A 257 22.81 -10.22 0.40
CA ILE A 257 22.07 -9.34 1.33
C ILE A 257 22.56 -7.90 1.15
N LEU A 258 21.64 -6.99 0.82
CA LEU A 258 21.93 -5.56 0.69
C LEU A 258 21.90 -4.89 2.06
N THR A 259 23.03 -4.36 2.50
CA THR A 259 23.14 -3.70 3.81
C THR A 259 22.51 -2.31 3.87
N ASP A 260 22.28 -1.69 2.73
CA ASP A 260 21.70 -0.35 2.57
C ASP A 260 20.28 -0.35 1.99
N ASP A 261 19.73 -1.51 1.65
CA ASP A 261 18.44 -1.69 0.99
C ASP A 261 18.26 -0.83 -0.29
N SER A 262 19.37 -0.54 -0.98
CA SER A 262 19.37 0.35 -2.14
C SER A 262 19.39 -0.42 -3.46
N PHE A 263 18.41 -0.13 -4.31
CA PHE A 263 18.37 -0.67 -5.67
C PHE A 263 19.58 -0.19 -6.50
N ASN A 264 20.10 1.00 -6.22
CA ASN A 264 21.30 1.53 -6.90
C ASN A 264 22.52 0.63 -6.68
N THR A 265 22.69 0.09 -5.48
CA THR A 265 23.80 -0.81 -5.14
C THR A 265 23.78 -2.07 -5.98
N ILE A 266 22.58 -2.60 -6.31
CA ILE A 266 22.45 -3.74 -7.23
C ILE A 266 22.96 -3.37 -8.63
N VAL A 267 22.53 -2.24 -9.15
CA VAL A 267 22.91 -1.79 -10.50
C VAL A 267 24.42 -1.54 -10.58
N GLU A 268 25.01 -0.93 -9.57
CA GLU A 268 26.46 -0.73 -9.51
C GLU A 268 27.21 -2.05 -9.41
N ALA A 269 26.76 -2.99 -8.57
CA ALA A 269 27.38 -4.31 -8.47
C ALA A 269 27.40 -5.05 -9.83
N ILE A 270 26.29 -4.96 -10.60
CA ILE A 270 26.24 -5.57 -11.94
C ILE A 270 27.20 -4.86 -12.91
N LYS A 271 27.31 -3.53 -12.84
CA LYS A 271 28.29 -2.80 -13.67
C LYS A 271 29.71 -3.24 -13.38
N TRP A 272 30.08 -3.32 -12.10
CA TRP A 272 31.41 -3.83 -11.68
C TRP A 272 31.67 -5.27 -12.13
N GLY A 273 30.66 -6.13 -12.08
CA GLY A 273 30.80 -7.52 -12.52
C GLY A 273 30.90 -7.71 -14.06
N ARG A 274 30.58 -6.67 -14.84
CA ARG A 274 30.65 -6.69 -16.31
C ARG A 274 31.89 -5.98 -16.88
N GLY A 275 32.64 -5.24 -16.05
CA GLY A 275 33.89 -4.56 -16.43
C GLY A 275 35.06 -5.46 -16.20
#